data_32815495e10525963714feb2967c4474
#
_entry.id   32815495e10525963714feb2967c4474
#
_cell.length_a   1.000
_cell.length_b   1.000
_cell.length_c   1.000
_cell.angle_alpha   90.00
_cell.angle_beta   90.00
_cell.angle_gamma   90.00
#
_symmetry.space_group_name_H-M   'P 1'
#
loop_
_entity.id
_entity.type
_entity.pdbx_description
1 polymer ?
#
loop_
_entity_poly.entity_id
_entity_poly.type
_entity_poly.pdbx_seq_one_letter_code
_entity_poly.pdbx_strand_id
1 'polypeptide(L)'
;MGMAFFGPALILLTLFLFLPMILTLVFSFTDFFALNPSLTHFTGLDNYFQVFRDDDFRQAFANTVKFVIIIVPLQGLGALGLALLINKVTYCKAYFKVAFFIPVVMSLAVVSTLWVQIYSPEGILNSILAHIGINAQPFINSADQALPSIAVMS
;
A
#
# COMPACT_ATOMS: atom_id res chain seq x y z
N MET A 1 -28.80 5.92 25.01
CA MET A 1 -28.33 4.53 24.83
C MET A 1 -27.21 4.39 23.80
N GLY A 2 -27.19 5.12 22.68
CA GLY A 2 -26.12 5.01 21.67
C GLY A 2 -24.69 5.27 22.19
N MET A 3 -24.49 6.25 23.05
CA MET A 3 -23.17 6.57 23.60
C MET A 3 -22.55 5.44 24.45
N ALA A 4 -23.37 4.62 25.11
CA ALA A 4 -22.87 3.50 25.90
C ALA A 4 -22.26 2.38 25.04
N PHE A 5 -22.72 2.21 23.82
CA PHE A 5 -22.15 1.25 22.87
C PHE A 5 -20.87 1.76 22.19
N PHE A 6 -20.75 3.07 21.98
CA PHE A 6 -19.53 3.68 21.41
C PHE A 6 -18.43 3.90 22.46
N GLY A 7 -18.78 3.96 23.75
CA GLY A 7 -17.84 4.25 24.83
C GLY A 7 -16.60 3.36 24.83
N PRO A 8 -16.74 2.04 24.87
CA PRO A 8 -15.58 1.13 24.88
C PRO A 8 -14.70 1.28 23.64
N ALA A 9 -15.31 1.44 22.45
CA ALA A 9 -14.57 1.64 21.21
C ALA A 9 -13.83 2.98 21.20
N LEU A 10 -14.45 4.06 21.66
CA LEU A 10 -13.82 5.38 21.77
C LEU A 10 -12.65 5.37 22.75
N ILE A 11 -12.77 4.68 23.89
CA ILE A 11 -11.67 4.54 24.85
C ILE A 11 -10.48 3.85 24.22
N LEU A 12 -10.71 2.71 23.53
CA LEU A 12 -9.65 1.97 22.85
C LEU A 12 -9.00 2.80 21.73
N LEU A 13 -9.79 3.48 20.91
CA LEU A 13 -9.28 4.38 19.87
C LEU A 13 -8.47 5.52 20.48
N THR A 14 -8.95 6.11 21.57
CA THR A 14 -8.23 7.21 22.22
C THR A 14 -6.91 6.75 22.80
N LEU A 15 -6.87 5.61 23.48
CA LEU A 15 -5.66 5.09 24.13
C LEU A 15 -4.64 4.54 23.11
N PHE A 16 -5.09 3.84 22.07
CA PHE A 16 -4.18 3.11 21.18
C PHE A 16 -3.95 3.80 19.84
N LEU A 17 -4.77 4.78 19.45
CA LEU A 17 -4.61 5.51 18.22
C LEU A 17 -4.32 7.00 18.47
N PHE A 18 -5.24 7.72 19.10
CA PHE A 18 -5.12 9.17 19.25
C PHE A 18 -4.00 9.60 20.21
N LEU A 19 -3.85 8.93 21.34
CA LEU A 19 -2.81 9.25 22.30
C LEU A 19 -1.40 9.04 21.71
N PRO A 20 -1.03 7.89 21.12
CA PRO A 20 0.25 7.72 20.47
C PRO A 20 0.48 8.71 19.32
N MET A 21 -0.55 9.03 18.56
CA MET A 21 -0.46 10.00 17.46
C MET A 21 -0.12 11.40 17.97
N ILE A 22 -0.76 11.85 19.06
CA ILE A 22 -0.46 13.14 19.70
C ILE A 22 0.96 13.13 20.28
N LEU A 23 1.35 12.06 20.98
CA LEU A 23 2.70 11.92 21.55
C LEU A 23 3.76 11.94 20.44
N THR A 24 3.54 11.24 19.33
CA THR A 24 4.45 11.28 18.18
C THR A 24 4.57 12.69 17.61
N LEU A 25 3.47 13.44 17.51
CA LEU A 25 3.49 14.83 17.07
C LEU A 25 4.30 15.70 18.04
N VAL A 26 4.14 15.55 19.34
CA VAL A 26 4.91 16.30 20.33
C VAL A 26 6.40 15.93 20.26
N PHE A 27 6.72 14.64 20.20
CA PHE A 27 8.10 14.19 20.11
C PHE A 27 8.78 14.55 18.79
N SER A 28 8.02 14.77 17.72
CA SER A 28 8.60 15.21 16.45
C SER A 28 9.29 16.58 16.51
N PHE A 29 8.95 17.40 17.52
CA PHE A 29 9.60 18.70 17.78
C PHE A 29 10.74 18.62 18.80
N THR A 30 11.10 17.41 19.24
CA THR A 30 12.12 17.18 20.26
C THR A 30 13.14 16.18 19.76
N ASP A 31 14.36 16.25 20.30
CA ASP A 31 15.36 15.20 20.19
C ASP A 31 15.12 14.17 21.32
N PHE A 32 14.09 13.34 21.12
CA PHE A 32 13.66 12.39 22.14
C PHE A 32 14.54 11.16 22.14
N PHE A 33 15.26 10.96 23.25
CA PHE A 33 16.08 9.78 23.44
C PHE A 33 15.46 8.82 24.47
N ALA A 34 14.85 7.73 24.00
CA ALA A 34 14.07 6.81 24.83
C ALA A 34 14.87 6.18 25.99
N LEU A 35 16.19 5.98 25.86
CA LEU A 35 17.05 5.41 26.88
C LEU A 35 17.43 6.40 27.99
N ASN A 36 17.38 7.69 27.72
CA ASN A 36 17.65 8.74 28.70
C ASN A 36 16.78 9.98 28.46
N PRO A 37 15.53 9.97 28.95
CA PRO A 37 14.59 11.07 28.73
C PRO A 37 15.06 12.43 29.26
N SER A 38 16.01 12.44 30.19
CA SER A 38 16.57 13.68 30.75
C SER A 38 17.45 14.45 29.74
N LEU A 39 17.87 13.83 28.66
CA LEU A 39 18.61 14.43 27.57
C LEU A 39 17.71 14.97 26.44
N THR A 40 16.39 14.88 26.61
CA THR A 40 15.44 15.35 25.61
C THR A 40 15.46 16.89 25.56
N HIS A 41 15.79 17.42 24.39
CA HIS A 41 15.80 18.86 24.13
C HIS A 41 14.75 19.21 23.07
N PHE A 42 14.18 20.39 23.19
CA PHE A 42 13.28 20.91 22.16
C PHE A 42 14.12 21.40 20.96
N THR A 43 13.92 20.79 19.80
CA THR A 43 14.66 21.09 18.55
C THR A 43 13.81 21.84 17.53
N GLY A 44 12.56 22.12 17.84
CA GLY A 44 11.67 22.81 16.92
C GLY A 44 11.45 22.04 15.62
N LEU A 45 11.80 22.63 14.48
CA LEU A 45 11.60 22.03 13.15
C LEU A 45 12.86 21.33 12.58
N ASP A 46 13.92 21.22 13.35
CA ASP A 46 15.19 20.66 12.84
C ASP A 46 15.05 19.22 12.37
N ASN A 47 14.27 18.41 13.08
CA ASN A 47 13.97 17.04 12.65
C ASN A 47 13.33 16.99 11.26
N TYR A 48 12.41 17.91 10.98
CA TYR A 48 11.76 18.01 9.67
C TYR A 48 12.74 18.42 8.58
N PHE A 49 13.62 19.39 8.86
CA PHE A 49 14.66 19.77 7.90
C PHE A 49 15.65 18.65 7.63
N GLN A 50 15.99 17.87 8.65
CA GLN A 50 16.85 16.67 8.47
C GLN A 50 16.17 15.64 7.58
N VAL A 51 14.91 15.30 7.84
CA VAL A 51 14.14 14.34 7.02
C VAL A 51 14.07 14.80 5.56
N PHE A 52 13.80 16.08 5.29
CA PHE A 52 13.76 16.59 3.90
C PHE A 52 15.13 16.64 3.21
N ARG A 53 16.23 16.63 3.97
CA ARG A 53 17.60 16.54 3.43
C ARG A 53 18.08 15.11 3.24
N ASP A 54 17.42 14.16 3.87
CA ASP A 54 17.73 12.74 3.78
C ASP A 54 17.41 12.22 2.38
N ASP A 55 18.42 11.65 1.72
CA ASP A 55 18.29 11.15 0.36
C ASP A 55 17.38 9.93 0.27
N ASP A 56 17.39 9.05 1.29
CA ASP A 56 16.52 7.88 1.35
C ASP A 56 15.05 8.31 1.46
N PHE A 57 14.77 9.32 2.30
CA PHE A 57 13.43 9.89 2.42
C PHE A 57 12.96 10.51 1.09
N ARG A 58 13.81 11.29 0.44
CA ARG A 58 13.49 11.94 -0.85
C ARG A 58 13.20 10.91 -1.94
N GLN A 59 14.00 9.84 -1.98
CA GLN A 59 13.79 8.74 -2.92
C GLN A 59 12.49 8.00 -2.63
N ALA A 60 12.23 7.66 -1.36
CA ALA A 60 10.99 7.00 -0.94
C ALA A 60 9.76 7.86 -1.25
N PHE A 61 9.82 9.17 -0.98
CA PHE A 61 8.76 10.11 -1.30
C PHE A 61 8.50 10.20 -2.81
N ALA A 62 9.56 10.33 -3.61
CA ALA A 62 9.45 10.37 -5.07
C ALA A 62 8.85 9.07 -5.62
N ASN A 63 9.25 7.91 -5.09
CA ASN A 63 8.69 6.61 -5.47
C ASN A 63 7.21 6.50 -5.09
N THR A 64 6.83 6.99 -3.91
CA THR A 64 5.41 7.02 -3.48
C THR A 64 4.58 7.90 -4.41
N VAL A 65 5.06 9.08 -4.76
CA VAL A 65 4.36 9.98 -5.70
C VAL A 65 4.21 9.32 -7.08
N LYS A 66 5.27 8.72 -7.61
CA LYS A 66 5.22 7.98 -8.88
C LYS A 66 4.20 6.84 -8.82
N PHE A 67 4.21 6.08 -7.73
CA PHE A 67 3.27 4.99 -7.51
C PHE A 67 1.81 5.49 -7.52
N VAL A 68 1.51 6.54 -6.77
CA VAL A 68 0.16 7.13 -6.71
C VAL A 68 -0.30 7.63 -8.09
N ILE A 69 0.57 8.31 -8.84
CA ILE A 69 0.25 8.81 -10.19
C ILE A 69 -0.07 7.66 -11.15
N ILE A 70 0.57 6.52 -11.00
CA ILE A 70 0.32 5.34 -11.84
C ILE A 70 -0.94 4.61 -11.38
N ILE A 71 -1.02 4.31 -10.07
CA ILE A 71 -2.03 3.39 -9.54
C ILE A 71 -3.42 3.99 -9.49
N VAL A 72 -3.55 5.26 -9.09
CA VAL A 72 -4.88 5.88 -8.91
C VAL A 72 -5.66 5.96 -10.23
N PRO A 73 -5.09 6.42 -11.37
CA PRO A 73 -5.78 6.37 -12.64
C PRO A 73 -6.01 4.94 -13.12
N LEU A 74 -5.04 4.05 -12.97
CA LEU A 74 -5.13 2.67 -13.44
C LEU A 74 -6.26 1.91 -12.71
N GLN A 75 -6.30 1.98 -11.39
CA GLN A 75 -7.37 1.37 -10.59
C GLN A 75 -8.73 2.04 -10.85
N GLY A 76 -8.77 3.36 -10.87
CA GLY A 76 -10.01 4.11 -11.07
C GLY A 76 -10.64 3.83 -12.43
N LEU A 77 -9.85 3.90 -13.50
CA LEU A 77 -10.32 3.62 -14.86
C LEU A 77 -10.63 2.14 -15.05
N GLY A 78 -9.79 1.25 -14.50
CA GLY A 78 -10.01 -0.19 -14.52
C GLY A 78 -11.29 -0.59 -13.80
N ALA A 79 -11.50 -0.11 -12.58
CA ALA A 79 -12.71 -0.38 -11.81
C ALA A 79 -13.97 0.16 -12.50
N LEU A 80 -13.92 1.38 -13.03
CA LEU A 80 -15.01 1.97 -13.79
C LEU A 80 -15.32 1.17 -15.06
N GLY A 81 -14.28 0.82 -15.81
CA GLY A 81 -14.41 -0.01 -17.02
C GLY A 81 -15.06 -1.36 -16.72
N LEU A 82 -14.57 -2.08 -15.71
CA LEU A 82 -15.14 -3.36 -15.26
C LEU A 82 -16.59 -3.19 -14.79
N ALA A 83 -16.89 -2.15 -14.02
CA ALA A 83 -18.25 -1.89 -13.55
C ALA A 83 -19.22 -1.65 -14.71
N LEU A 84 -18.81 -0.87 -15.72
CA LEU A 84 -19.61 -0.62 -16.93
C LEU A 84 -19.80 -1.89 -17.76
N LEU A 85 -18.76 -2.70 -17.92
CA LEU A 85 -18.84 -3.99 -18.62
C LEU A 85 -19.81 -4.94 -17.93
N ILE A 86 -19.68 -5.14 -16.62
CA ILE A 86 -20.57 -6.02 -15.84
C ILE A 86 -22.01 -5.49 -15.88
N ASN A 87 -22.21 -4.17 -15.91
CA ASN A 87 -23.56 -3.62 -16.00
C ASN A 87 -24.25 -3.89 -17.34
N LYS A 88 -23.47 -3.98 -18.43
CA LYS A 88 -23.98 -4.34 -19.77
C LYS A 88 -24.29 -5.82 -19.93
N VAL A 89 -23.67 -6.69 -19.14
CA VAL A 89 -23.89 -8.14 -19.21
C VAL A 89 -25.30 -8.47 -18.70
N THR A 90 -26.13 -9.06 -19.55
CA THR A 90 -27.49 -9.46 -19.22
C THR A 90 -27.52 -10.87 -18.59
N TYR A 91 -26.71 -11.79 -19.12
CA TYR A 91 -26.64 -13.16 -18.64
C TYR A 91 -25.41 -13.37 -17.75
N CYS A 92 -25.50 -14.23 -16.73
CA CYS A 92 -24.39 -14.58 -15.83
C CYS A 92 -23.84 -13.43 -15.01
N LYS A 93 -24.55 -12.32 -14.83
CA LYS A 93 -24.11 -11.15 -14.07
C LYS A 93 -23.69 -11.49 -12.63
N ALA A 94 -24.40 -12.45 -12.01
CA ALA A 94 -24.07 -12.92 -10.66
C ALA A 94 -22.73 -13.65 -10.63
N TYR A 95 -22.44 -14.48 -11.65
CA TYR A 95 -21.16 -15.18 -11.77
C TYR A 95 -19.97 -14.21 -11.84
N PHE A 96 -20.05 -13.18 -12.69
CA PHE A 96 -18.99 -12.17 -12.79
C PHE A 96 -18.80 -11.42 -11.48
N LYS A 97 -19.88 -11.03 -10.80
CA LYS A 97 -19.77 -10.38 -9.48
C LYS A 97 -19.07 -11.27 -8.46
N VAL A 98 -19.40 -12.55 -8.41
CA VAL A 98 -18.75 -13.50 -7.50
C VAL A 98 -17.28 -13.69 -7.88
N ALA A 99 -16.96 -13.86 -9.16
CA ALA A 99 -15.59 -14.04 -9.62
C ALA A 99 -14.67 -12.86 -9.25
N PHE A 100 -15.15 -11.62 -9.39
CA PHE A 100 -14.39 -10.42 -9.00
C PHE A 100 -14.39 -10.18 -7.49
N PHE A 101 -15.35 -10.74 -6.74
CA PHE A 101 -15.40 -10.62 -5.29
C PHE A 101 -14.53 -11.65 -4.57
N ILE A 102 -14.28 -12.80 -5.18
CA ILE A 102 -13.46 -13.87 -4.57
C ILE A 102 -12.10 -13.36 -4.08
N PRO A 103 -11.30 -12.61 -4.86
CA PRO A 103 -10.01 -12.10 -4.39
C PRO A 103 -10.12 -11.18 -3.16
N VAL A 104 -11.22 -10.44 -3.02
CA VAL A 104 -11.44 -9.50 -1.90
C VAL A 104 -11.64 -10.23 -0.57
N VAL A 105 -12.22 -11.44 -0.58
CA VAL A 105 -12.42 -12.25 0.62
C VAL A 105 -11.26 -13.17 0.94
N MET A 106 -10.29 -13.29 0.04
CA MET A 106 -9.07 -14.06 0.29
C MET A 106 -8.16 -13.32 1.29
N SER A 107 -7.41 -14.09 2.07
CA SER A 107 -6.37 -13.51 2.92
C SER A 107 -5.32 -12.79 2.07
N LEU A 108 -4.95 -11.56 2.48
CA LEU A 108 -3.92 -10.78 1.81
C LEU A 108 -2.58 -11.55 1.69
N ALA A 109 -2.25 -12.37 2.68
CA ALA A 109 -1.06 -13.21 2.65
C ALA A 109 -1.11 -14.25 1.52
N VAL A 110 -2.27 -14.87 1.30
CA VAL A 110 -2.46 -15.84 0.20
C VAL A 110 -2.37 -15.13 -1.15
N VAL A 111 -3.03 -14.00 -1.31
CA VAL A 111 -2.98 -13.21 -2.55
C VAL A 111 -1.54 -12.77 -2.85
N SER A 112 -0.82 -12.27 -1.85
CA SER A 112 0.60 -11.86 -2.00
C SER A 112 1.49 -13.03 -2.44
N THR A 113 1.30 -14.22 -1.87
CA THR A 113 2.08 -15.41 -2.24
C THR A 113 1.81 -15.82 -3.69
N LEU A 114 0.56 -15.78 -4.13
CA LEU A 114 0.20 -16.03 -5.52
C LEU A 114 0.87 -15.05 -6.49
N TRP A 115 0.87 -13.77 -6.16
CA TRP A 115 1.54 -12.77 -6.99
C TRP A 115 3.05 -12.98 -7.07
N VAL A 116 3.72 -13.28 -5.93
CA VAL A 116 5.15 -13.62 -5.93
C VAL A 116 5.44 -14.81 -6.85
N GLN A 117 4.58 -15.82 -6.84
CA GLN A 117 4.71 -17.00 -7.71
C GLN A 117 4.52 -16.64 -9.20
N ILE A 118 3.53 -15.79 -9.52
CA ILE A 118 3.25 -15.33 -10.90
C ILE A 118 4.42 -14.53 -11.48
N TYR A 119 5.03 -13.66 -10.66
CA TYR A 119 6.15 -12.79 -11.05
C TYR A 119 7.53 -13.43 -10.87
N SER A 120 7.61 -14.68 -10.40
CA SER A 120 8.89 -15.37 -10.24
C SER A 120 9.60 -15.55 -11.58
N PRO A 121 10.93 -15.74 -11.61
CA PRO A 121 11.67 -16.02 -12.86
C PRO A 121 11.13 -17.22 -13.65
N GLU A 122 10.66 -18.24 -12.94
CA GLU A 122 10.03 -19.46 -13.50
C GLU A 122 8.49 -19.38 -13.48
N GLY A 123 7.94 -18.20 -13.21
CA GLY A 123 6.51 -17.99 -13.06
C GLY A 123 5.76 -17.94 -14.38
N ILE A 124 4.42 -17.90 -14.26
CA ILE A 124 3.51 -17.92 -15.41
C ILE A 124 3.78 -16.76 -16.38
N LEU A 125 4.04 -15.55 -15.87
CA LEU A 125 4.30 -14.39 -16.74
C LEU A 125 5.57 -14.59 -17.57
N ASN A 126 6.66 -15.02 -16.97
CA ASN A 126 7.90 -15.27 -17.69
C ASN A 126 7.77 -16.45 -18.67
N SER A 127 6.98 -17.46 -18.34
CA SER A 127 6.66 -18.55 -19.27
C SER A 127 5.91 -18.03 -20.51
N ILE A 128 4.94 -17.15 -20.33
CA ILE A 128 4.22 -16.51 -21.45
C ILE A 128 5.17 -15.64 -22.28
N LEU A 129 6.02 -14.82 -21.63
CA LEU A 129 7.00 -13.97 -22.31
C LEU A 129 7.99 -14.81 -23.15
N ALA A 130 8.44 -15.94 -22.62
CA ALA A 130 9.33 -16.86 -23.34
C ALA A 130 8.68 -17.40 -24.63
N HIS A 131 7.37 -17.69 -24.62
CA HIS A 131 6.64 -18.18 -25.79
C HIS A 131 6.54 -17.14 -26.92
N ILE A 132 6.60 -15.85 -26.58
CA ILE A 132 6.61 -14.74 -27.57
C ILE A 132 8.03 -14.22 -27.87
N GLY A 133 9.06 -14.96 -27.41
CA GLY A 133 10.47 -14.64 -27.70
C GLY A 133 11.07 -13.52 -26.85
N ILE A 134 10.42 -13.15 -25.74
CA ILE A 134 10.94 -12.13 -24.80
C ILE A 134 11.68 -12.85 -23.66
N ASN A 135 12.89 -12.38 -23.37
CA ASN A 135 13.68 -12.90 -22.24
C ASN A 135 12.95 -12.72 -20.90
N ALA A 136 13.22 -13.62 -19.95
CA ALA A 136 12.67 -13.55 -18.60
C ALA A 136 12.96 -12.17 -17.97
N GLN A 137 11.93 -11.58 -17.40
CA GLN A 137 11.99 -10.27 -16.76
C GLN A 137 12.09 -10.44 -15.23
N PRO A 138 12.92 -9.63 -14.56
CA PRO A 138 13.09 -9.72 -13.11
C PRO A 138 11.90 -9.18 -12.31
N PHE A 139 10.98 -8.41 -12.92
CA PHE A 139 9.80 -7.82 -12.31
C PHE A 139 10.07 -7.25 -10.89
N ILE A 140 9.57 -7.92 -9.85
CA ILE A 140 9.71 -7.51 -8.45
C ILE A 140 11.17 -7.58 -7.92
N ASN A 141 12.05 -8.28 -8.60
CA ASN A 141 13.47 -8.42 -8.23
C ASN A 141 14.36 -7.34 -8.86
N SER A 142 13.80 -6.38 -9.57
CA SER A 142 14.55 -5.26 -10.16
C SER A 142 14.05 -3.93 -9.58
N ALA A 143 14.97 -3.04 -9.21
CA ALA A 143 14.62 -1.71 -8.68
C ALA A 143 13.78 -0.89 -9.68
N ASP A 144 14.01 -1.03 -10.98
CA ASP A 144 13.31 -0.28 -12.02
C ASP A 144 11.91 -0.85 -12.32
N GLN A 145 11.75 -2.18 -12.20
CA GLN A 145 10.51 -2.86 -12.56
C GLN A 145 9.61 -3.16 -11.35
N ALA A 146 10.15 -3.15 -10.13
CA ALA A 146 9.38 -3.50 -8.93
C ALA A 146 8.17 -2.57 -8.73
N LEU A 147 8.36 -1.26 -8.86
CA LEU A 147 7.30 -0.28 -8.61
C LEU A 147 6.15 -0.41 -9.62
N PRO A 148 6.36 -0.46 -10.96
CA PRO A 148 5.28 -0.72 -11.91
C PRO A 148 4.67 -2.12 -11.75
N SER A 149 5.45 -3.15 -11.39
CA SER A 149 4.92 -4.49 -11.16
C SER A 149 3.96 -4.52 -9.97
N ILE A 150 4.31 -3.87 -8.85
CA ILE A 150 3.44 -3.73 -7.69
C ILE A 150 2.19 -2.90 -8.04
N ALA A 151 2.32 -1.87 -8.86
CA ALA A 151 1.18 -1.08 -9.30
C ALA A 151 0.17 -1.89 -10.12
N VAL A 152 0.61 -2.89 -10.89
CA VAL A 152 -0.29 -3.78 -11.64
C VAL A 152 -0.95 -4.82 -10.73
N MET A 153 -0.30 -5.20 -9.61
CA MET A 153 -0.88 -6.14 -8.64
C MET A 153 -2.02 -5.54 -7.81
N SER A 154 -2.00 -4.25 -7.58
CA SER A 154 -2.94 -3.56 -6.67
C SER A 154 -4.20 -3.10 -7.36
#